data_1eaf5bd587f641d626e6b262d4ab4744
#
_entry.id   1eaf5bd587f641d626e6b262d4ab4744
#
_cell.length_a   1.000
_cell.length_b   1.000
_cell.length_c   1.000
_cell.angle_alpha   90.00
_cell.angle_beta   90.00
_cell.angle_gamma   90.00
#
_symmetry.space_group_name_H-M   'P 1'
#
loop_
_entity.id
_entity.type
_entity.pdbx_description
1 polymer ?
#
loop_
_entity_poly.entity_id
_entity_poly.type
_entity_poly.pdbx_seq_one_letter_code
_entity_poly.pdbx_strand_id
1 'polypeptide(L)'
;MFLLRRFPVEARSRVRALRGLSRIFWKESSREARGLRLLRNRLSSEQCVQLDAKRNFDVIGCDSGKRYRIYYGIMSNVYEIDAAGCPKVGWCFMPVGQLVAGDIMLAQKIALETNEFAVLAVANKQLASNMSAYQR
;
A
#
# COMPACT_ATOMS: atom_id res chain seq x y z
N MET A 1 -13.87 48.00 6.71
CA MET A 1 -14.59 47.47 5.54
C MET A 1 -13.98 46.10 5.17
N PHE A 2 -14.58 45.01 5.58
CA PHE A 2 -14.06 43.66 5.29
C PHE A 2 -14.65 43.17 3.98
N LEU A 3 -13.83 43.05 2.93
CA LEU A 3 -14.16 42.37 1.71
C LEU A 3 -14.17 40.87 1.97
N LEU A 4 -15.34 40.32 2.19
CA LEU A 4 -15.55 38.86 2.16
C LEU A 4 -15.32 38.37 0.71
N ARG A 5 -14.09 37.98 0.40
CA ARG A 5 -13.81 37.24 -0.81
C ARG A 5 -14.61 35.93 -0.73
N ARG A 6 -15.68 35.85 -1.51
CA ARG A 6 -16.36 34.57 -1.76
C ARG A 6 -15.37 33.65 -2.47
N PHE A 7 -14.83 32.69 -1.74
CA PHE A 7 -14.09 31.61 -2.36
C PHE A 7 -15.05 30.82 -3.27
N PRO A 8 -14.63 30.46 -4.49
CA PRO A 8 -15.47 29.66 -5.37
C PRO A 8 -15.85 28.35 -4.70
N VAL A 9 -17.05 27.86 -5.01
CA VAL A 9 -17.63 26.64 -4.39
C VAL A 9 -16.70 25.44 -4.50
N GLU A 10 -15.93 25.36 -5.58
CA GLU A 10 -14.93 24.30 -5.79
C GLU A 10 -13.78 24.34 -4.77
N ALA A 11 -13.34 25.53 -4.37
CA ALA A 11 -12.30 25.64 -3.34
C ALA A 11 -12.83 25.19 -1.97
N ARG A 12 -14.12 25.39 -1.71
CA ARG A 12 -14.77 24.94 -0.48
C ARG A 12 -14.90 23.42 -0.42
N SER A 13 -15.18 22.76 -1.55
CA SER A 13 -15.26 21.29 -1.62
C SER A 13 -13.90 20.63 -1.45
N ARG A 14 -12.84 21.21 -2.03
CA ARG A 14 -11.46 20.74 -1.86
C ARG A 14 -10.97 20.91 -0.43
N VAL A 15 -11.26 22.04 0.20
CA VAL A 15 -10.93 22.27 1.62
C VAL A 15 -11.72 21.34 2.54
N ARG A 16 -12.98 21.03 2.23
CA ARG A 16 -13.77 20.02 2.96
C ARG A 16 -13.21 18.62 2.79
N ALA A 17 -12.81 18.22 1.58
CA ALA A 17 -12.18 16.95 1.32
C ALA A 17 -10.84 16.81 2.05
N LEU A 18 -10.00 17.86 2.06
CA LEU A 18 -8.74 17.89 2.80
C LEU A 18 -8.96 17.86 4.31
N ARG A 19 -9.97 18.52 4.84
CA ARG A 19 -10.35 18.45 6.26
C ARG A 19 -10.93 17.09 6.63
N GLY A 20 -11.68 16.46 5.74
CA GLY A 20 -12.17 15.09 5.89
C GLY A 20 -11.03 14.07 5.92
N LEU A 21 -10.07 14.19 5.00
CA LEU A 21 -8.85 13.38 4.98
C LEU A 21 -8.01 13.58 6.24
N SER A 22 -7.81 14.84 6.69
CA SER A 22 -7.07 15.10 7.92
C SER A 22 -7.78 14.52 9.16
N ARG A 23 -9.10 14.55 9.23
CA ARG A 23 -9.86 13.92 10.32
C ARG A 23 -9.76 12.41 10.32
N ILE A 24 -9.73 11.77 9.14
CA ILE A 24 -9.49 10.33 8.99
C ILE A 24 -8.07 10.01 9.44
N PHE A 25 -7.07 10.78 9.04
CA PHE A 25 -5.69 10.65 9.50
C PHE A 25 -5.53 10.82 11.02
N TRP A 26 -6.29 11.72 11.65
CA TRP A 26 -6.23 11.95 13.10
C TRP A 26 -6.98 10.88 13.91
N LYS A 27 -7.96 10.18 13.31
CA LYS A 27 -8.69 9.07 13.93
C LYS A 27 -7.93 7.75 13.82
N GLU A 28 -7.10 7.58 12.79
CA GLU A 28 -6.16 6.47 12.71
C GLU A 28 -5.09 6.69 13.79
N SER A 29 -4.73 5.61 14.48
CA SER A 29 -3.76 5.70 15.56
C SER A 29 -2.47 6.38 15.07
N SER A 30 -1.79 7.13 15.92
CA SER A 30 -0.52 7.78 15.60
C SER A 30 0.55 6.79 15.10
N ARG A 31 0.40 5.50 15.41
CA ARG A 31 1.26 4.41 14.95
C ARG A 31 1.05 4.12 13.47
N GLU A 32 -0.19 4.04 12.99
CA GLU A 32 -0.51 3.83 11.57
C GLU A 32 -0.02 4.99 10.71
N ALA A 33 -0.22 6.22 11.16
CA ALA A 33 0.28 7.40 10.47
C ALA A 33 1.80 7.42 10.36
N ARG A 34 2.52 7.00 11.40
CA ARG A 34 3.99 6.87 11.37
C ARG A 34 4.45 5.76 10.42
N GLY A 35 3.77 4.61 10.45
CA GLY A 35 4.07 3.50 9.54
C GLY A 35 3.90 3.88 8.08
N LEU A 36 2.81 4.56 7.72
CA LEU A 36 2.59 5.07 6.38
C LEU A 36 3.63 6.11 5.96
N ARG A 37 4.01 7.00 6.87
CA ARG A 37 5.05 7.99 6.61
C ARG A 37 6.40 7.33 6.34
N LEU A 38 6.78 6.35 7.14
CA LEU A 38 8.01 5.59 6.97
C LEU A 38 8.00 4.84 5.63
N LEU A 39 6.89 4.18 5.29
CA LEU A 39 6.70 3.53 4.00
C LEU A 39 6.91 4.52 2.86
N ARG A 40 6.20 5.64 2.85
CA ARG A 40 6.29 6.66 1.79
C ARG A 40 7.71 7.19 1.60
N ASN A 41 8.46 7.37 2.68
CA ASN A 41 9.85 7.83 2.62
C ASN A 41 10.80 6.81 1.97
N ARG A 42 10.40 5.55 1.88
CA ARG A 42 11.18 4.45 1.30
C ARG A 42 10.67 4.00 -0.06
N LEU A 43 9.58 4.54 -0.53
CA LEU A 43 9.06 4.28 -1.87
C LEU A 43 9.75 5.18 -2.91
N SER A 44 9.86 4.67 -4.15
CA SER A 44 10.22 5.51 -5.29
C SER A 44 9.08 6.50 -5.60
N SER A 45 9.36 7.53 -6.39
CA SER A 45 8.33 8.48 -6.82
C SER A 45 7.17 7.79 -7.54
N GLU A 46 7.47 6.81 -8.39
CA GLU A 46 6.47 6.01 -9.11
C GLU A 46 5.62 5.17 -8.15
N GLN A 47 6.25 4.50 -7.18
CA GLN A 47 5.55 3.72 -6.16
C GLN A 47 4.66 4.59 -5.28
N CYS A 48 5.08 5.81 -4.93
CA CYS A 48 4.25 6.77 -4.21
C CYS A 48 3.00 7.15 -5.02
N VAL A 49 3.13 7.40 -6.32
CA VAL A 49 2.00 7.70 -7.21
C VAL A 49 1.05 6.51 -7.27
N GLN A 50 1.56 5.29 -7.39
CA GLN A 50 0.75 4.07 -7.39
C GLN A 50 -0.03 3.92 -6.08
N LEU A 51 0.64 4.09 -4.94
CA LEU A 51 0.02 3.98 -3.63
C LEU A 51 -1.09 5.02 -3.43
N ASP A 52 -0.87 6.25 -3.83
CA ASP A 52 -1.85 7.32 -3.70
C ASP A 52 -3.06 7.11 -4.61
N ALA A 53 -2.85 6.62 -5.83
CA ALA A 53 -3.91 6.41 -6.81
C ALA A 53 -4.74 5.15 -6.56
N LYS A 54 -4.11 4.04 -6.17
CA LYS A 54 -4.72 2.70 -6.15
C LYS A 54 -4.59 1.97 -4.82
N ARG A 55 -3.93 2.55 -3.82
CA ARG A 55 -3.62 1.93 -2.52
C ARG A 55 -2.81 0.63 -2.65
N ASN A 56 -1.98 0.55 -3.66
CA ASN A 56 -1.02 -0.51 -3.89
C ASN A 56 0.18 0.03 -4.65
N PHE A 57 1.27 -0.71 -4.65
CA PHE A 57 2.45 -0.39 -5.46
C PHE A 57 3.17 -1.66 -5.89
N ASP A 58 3.92 -1.56 -6.98
CA ASP A 58 4.63 -2.68 -7.58
C ASP A 58 6.10 -2.71 -7.14
N VAL A 59 6.60 -3.93 -6.98
CA VAL A 59 7.97 -4.25 -6.58
C VAL A 59 8.52 -5.30 -7.54
N ILE A 60 9.80 -5.22 -7.86
CA ILE A 60 10.49 -6.22 -8.66
C ILE A 60 11.28 -7.15 -7.74
N GLY A 61 11.03 -8.45 -7.85
CA GLY A 61 11.77 -9.45 -7.10
C GLY A 61 13.24 -9.49 -7.50
N CYS A 62 14.14 -9.53 -6.51
CA CYS A 62 15.58 -9.43 -6.76
C CYS A 62 16.19 -10.67 -7.42
N ASP A 63 15.60 -11.83 -7.24
CA ASP A 63 16.12 -13.10 -7.75
C ASP A 63 15.50 -13.50 -9.09
N SER A 64 14.18 -13.32 -9.24
CA SER A 64 13.44 -13.77 -10.44
C SER A 64 13.16 -12.66 -11.45
N GLY A 65 13.20 -11.41 -11.05
CA GLY A 65 12.76 -10.29 -11.87
C GLY A 65 11.23 -10.21 -12.04
N LYS A 66 10.47 -11.03 -11.34
CA LYS A 66 9.01 -11.01 -11.37
C LYS A 66 8.49 -9.74 -10.71
N ARG A 67 7.31 -9.31 -11.17
CA ARG A 67 6.62 -8.17 -10.59
C ARG A 67 5.62 -8.63 -9.54
N TYR A 68 5.71 -8.01 -8.37
CA TYR A 68 4.79 -8.22 -7.27
C TYR A 68 4.04 -6.92 -6.98
N ARG A 69 2.78 -7.05 -6.61
CA ARG A 69 1.95 -5.92 -6.17
C ARG A 69 1.62 -6.08 -4.71
N ILE A 70 1.95 -5.07 -3.93
CA ILE A 70 1.66 -5.00 -2.49
C ILE A 70 0.46 -4.09 -2.30
N TYR A 71 -0.65 -4.67 -1.84
CA TYR A 71 -1.87 -3.93 -1.54
C TYR A 71 -1.83 -3.41 -0.10
N TYR A 72 -2.54 -2.31 0.13
CA TYR A 72 -2.72 -1.79 1.48
C TYR A 72 -3.43 -2.84 2.35
N GLY A 73 -2.80 -3.26 3.41
CA GLY A 73 -3.32 -4.28 4.30
C GLY A 73 -2.22 -4.95 5.13
N ILE A 74 -2.62 -5.89 5.97
CA ILE A 74 -1.74 -6.60 6.90
C ILE A 74 -1.60 -8.09 6.59
N MET A 75 -2.52 -8.67 5.82
CA MET A 75 -2.54 -10.10 5.49
C MET A 75 -2.95 -10.32 4.04
N SER A 76 -2.38 -11.36 3.41
CA SER A 76 -2.74 -11.81 2.06
C SER A 76 -2.76 -10.66 1.04
N ASN A 77 -1.79 -9.77 1.15
CA ASN A 77 -1.75 -8.50 0.43
C ASN A 77 -0.65 -8.42 -0.64
N VAL A 78 0.11 -9.49 -0.86
CA VAL A 78 1.16 -9.56 -1.88
C VAL A 78 0.76 -10.50 -3.00
N TYR A 79 0.82 -10.02 -4.24
CA TYR A 79 0.47 -10.82 -5.41
C TYR A 79 1.51 -10.70 -6.50
N GLU A 80 1.87 -11.86 -7.06
CA GLU A 80 2.62 -11.91 -8.31
C GLU A 80 1.68 -11.49 -9.46
N ILE A 81 2.09 -10.55 -10.28
CA ILE A 81 1.30 -10.05 -11.41
C ILE A 81 1.96 -10.39 -12.74
N ASP A 82 1.13 -10.67 -13.75
CA ASP A 82 1.59 -10.96 -15.09
C ASP A 82 1.89 -9.68 -15.90
N ALA A 83 2.32 -9.83 -17.14
CA ALA A 83 2.61 -8.73 -18.04
C ALA A 83 1.40 -7.82 -18.32
N ALA A 84 0.18 -8.36 -18.20
CA ALA A 84 -1.06 -7.60 -18.33
C ALA A 84 -1.48 -6.88 -17.04
N GLY A 85 -0.74 -7.06 -15.94
CA GLY A 85 -1.06 -6.49 -14.64
C GLY A 85 -2.12 -7.28 -13.85
N CYS A 86 -2.42 -8.52 -14.26
CA CYS A 86 -3.40 -9.37 -13.58
C CYS A 86 -2.73 -10.19 -12.47
N PRO A 87 -3.32 -10.24 -11.27
CA PRO A 87 -2.83 -11.09 -10.19
C PRO A 87 -2.91 -12.57 -10.55
N LYS A 88 -1.83 -13.33 -10.28
CA LYS A 88 -1.78 -14.77 -10.53
C LYS A 88 -1.67 -15.59 -9.25
N VAL A 89 -0.71 -15.26 -8.41
CA VAL A 89 -0.40 -15.99 -7.20
C VAL A 89 -0.33 -15.00 -6.04
N GLY A 90 -1.07 -15.30 -4.99
CA GLY A 90 -1.00 -14.58 -3.73
C GLY A 90 0.02 -15.19 -2.78
N TRP A 91 0.71 -14.36 -2.07
CA TRP A 91 1.68 -14.74 -1.05
C TRP A 91 1.33 -14.08 0.27
N CYS A 92 1.28 -14.87 1.33
CA CYS A 92 1.08 -14.37 2.67
C CYS A 92 2.35 -14.55 3.49
N PHE A 93 3.01 -13.44 3.76
CA PHE A 93 4.14 -13.37 4.67
C PHE A 93 4.15 -12.00 5.35
N MET A 94 4.50 -12.00 6.61
CA MET A 94 4.54 -10.78 7.41
C MET A 94 5.57 -10.94 8.52
N PRO A 95 6.22 -9.84 8.93
CA PRO A 95 7.15 -9.89 10.05
C PRO A 95 6.40 -10.22 11.35
N VAL A 96 7.11 -10.82 12.30
CA VAL A 96 6.57 -11.13 13.62
C VAL A 96 6.44 -9.84 14.43
N GLY A 97 5.30 -9.69 15.13
CA GLY A 97 5.06 -8.56 16.03
C GLY A 97 3.71 -7.88 15.78
N GLN A 98 3.39 -6.92 16.65
CA GLN A 98 2.22 -6.06 16.49
C GLN A 98 2.59 -4.84 15.64
N LEU A 99 2.52 -5.02 14.33
CA LEU A 99 2.90 -4.01 13.35
C LEU A 99 1.67 -3.43 12.65
N VAL A 100 1.77 -2.17 12.26
CA VAL A 100 0.77 -1.49 11.44
C VAL A 100 1.01 -1.77 9.95
N ALA A 101 -0.01 -1.50 9.11
CA ALA A 101 0.03 -1.84 7.69
C ALA A 101 1.26 -1.25 6.97
N GLY A 102 1.62 0.00 7.23
CA GLY A 102 2.78 0.63 6.60
C GLY A 102 4.10 -0.07 6.90
N ASP A 103 4.31 -0.53 8.13
CA ASP A 103 5.51 -1.27 8.52
C ASP A 103 5.57 -2.64 7.85
N ILE A 104 4.43 -3.33 7.78
CA ILE A 104 4.31 -4.63 7.12
C ILE A 104 4.61 -4.50 5.62
N MET A 105 3.99 -3.55 4.95
CA MET A 105 4.19 -3.32 3.52
C MET A 105 5.64 -2.95 3.20
N LEU A 106 6.29 -2.15 4.05
CA LEU A 106 7.70 -1.80 3.92
C LEU A 106 8.59 -3.03 4.09
N ALA A 107 8.33 -3.86 5.09
CA ALA A 107 9.07 -5.10 5.32
C ALA A 107 8.91 -6.06 4.13
N GLN A 108 7.71 -6.19 3.59
CA GLN A 108 7.43 -7.01 2.41
C GLN A 108 8.19 -6.50 1.17
N LYS A 109 8.20 -5.18 0.94
CA LYS A 109 8.98 -4.56 -0.13
C LYS A 109 10.47 -4.90 0.00
N ILE A 110 11.04 -4.66 1.16
CA ILE A 110 12.47 -4.92 1.41
C ILE A 110 12.78 -6.41 1.21
N ALA A 111 11.95 -7.29 1.72
CA ALA A 111 12.16 -8.73 1.59
C ALA A 111 12.16 -9.19 0.13
N LEU A 112 11.23 -8.72 -0.69
CA LEU A 112 11.18 -9.06 -2.12
C LEU A 112 12.33 -8.45 -2.91
N GLU A 113 12.78 -7.26 -2.57
CA GLU A 113 13.89 -6.58 -3.24
C GLU A 113 15.27 -7.09 -2.82
N THR A 114 15.39 -7.75 -1.69
CA THR A 114 16.69 -8.18 -1.13
C THR A 114 16.82 -9.69 -0.89
N ASN A 115 15.72 -10.42 -0.75
CA ASN A 115 15.73 -11.83 -0.31
C ASN A 115 14.51 -12.62 -0.81
N GLU A 116 14.14 -12.43 -2.06
CA GLU A 116 12.90 -12.94 -2.66
C GLU A 116 12.70 -14.44 -2.44
N PHE A 117 13.64 -15.27 -2.87
CA PHE A 117 13.46 -16.73 -2.78
C PHE A 117 13.37 -17.22 -1.35
N ALA A 118 14.14 -16.63 -0.44
CA ALA A 118 14.10 -17.03 0.97
C ALA A 118 12.76 -16.67 1.63
N VAL A 119 12.22 -15.49 1.36
CA VAL A 119 10.94 -15.09 1.94
C VAL A 119 9.76 -15.86 1.34
N LEU A 120 9.78 -16.14 0.05
CA LEU A 120 8.74 -16.94 -0.61
C LEU A 120 8.77 -18.40 -0.18
N ALA A 121 9.95 -18.94 0.18
CA ALA A 121 10.08 -20.31 0.69
C ALA A 121 9.33 -20.54 2.01
N VAL A 122 9.17 -19.49 2.84
CA VAL A 122 8.45 -19.56 4.12
C VAL A 122 7.05 -18.97 4.04
N ALA A 123 6.68 -18.32 2.94
CA ALA A 123 5.38 -17.71 2.75
C ALA A 123 4.29 -18.75 2.45
N ASN A 124 3.06 -18.46 2.87
CA ASN A 124 1.90 -19.23 2.45
C ASN A 124 1.45 -18.79 1.05
N LYS A 125 1.39 -19.75 0.14
CA LYS A 125 0.98 -19.55 -1.25
C LYS A 125 -0.52 -19.69 -1.42
N GLN A 126 -1.15 -18.76 -2.13
CA GLN A 126 -2.57 -18.78 -2.47
C GLN A 126 -2.76 -18.59 -3.97
N LEU A 127 -3.66 -19.37 -4.58
CA LEU A 127 -4.00 -19.19 -5.99
C LEU A 127 -4.98 -18.03 -6.16
N ALA A 128 -4.81 -17.25 -7.22
CA ALA A 128 -5.62 -16.05 -7.49
C ALA A 128 -7.11 -16.35 -7.70
N SER A 129 -7.49 -17.58 -8.03
CA SER A 129 -8.89 -18.02 -8.14
C SER A 129 -9.72 -17.83 -6.85
N ASN A 130 -9.05 -17.77 -5.71
CA ASN A 130 -9.69 -17.58 -4.41
C ASN A 130 -9.83 -16.10 -4.01
N MET A 131 -9.38 -15.18 -4.85
CA MET A 131 -9.31 -13.74 -4.53
C MET A 131 -10.66 -13.01 -4.64
N SER A 132 -11.59 -13.52 -5.43
CA SER A 132 -12.88 -12.86 -5.69
C SER A 132 -13.74 -12.69 -4.43
N ALA A 133 -13.47 -13.46 -3.38
CA ALA A 133 -14.21 -13.41 -2.13
C ALA A 133 -13.74 -12.32 -1.15
N TYR A 134 -12.53 -11.78 -1.31
CA TYR A 134 -11.92 -10.84 -0.36
C TYR A 134 -11.87 -9.37 -0.82
N GLN A 135 -12.31 -9.08 -2.04
CA GLN A 135 -12.32 -7.70 -2.59
C GLN A 135 -13.70 -7.04 -2.58
N ARG A 136 -14.62 -7.53 -1.78
CA ARG A 136 -15.92 -6.86 -1.56
C ARG A 136 -15.96 -6.10 -0.26
#